data_50729c5975791a90b76d8659a2eaf2a4
#
_entry.id   50729c5975791a90b76d8659a2eaf2a4
#
_cell.length_a   1.000
_cell.length_b   1.000
_cell.length_c   1.000
_cell.angle_alpha   90.00
_cell.angle_beta   90.00
_cell.angle_gamma   90.00
#
_symmetry.space_group_name_H-M   'P 1'
#
loop_
_entity.id
_entity.type
_entity.pdbx_description
1 polymer ?
#
loop_
_entity_poly.entity_id
_entity_poly.type
_entity_poly.pdbx_seq_one_letter_code
_entity_poly.pdbx_strand_id
1 'polypeptide(L)'
;MNISRLNFAHLPTPIEPLPRLSDALGGPRLLIKRDDLTGLAFGGNKTRKLEFLLAEARDKGAKTLISGGALQSNHCRQTAAAAARFGFKCTLVLTGDKSEQPSANLFLDKLLGAEIVYVAERKDRDRILEEIFNRAAREGNKPYLVPYGGSNATGALGYAFAMKELVEQKSNPDWIVFATSSGGTHAGLLLGQRVFGYKGKVLGISVDESEEWLKDHVSESASLASEKLGKRVEFTPDEVLANDNYCSTGYGVLTEQEREAIRLFATCEGLLLDPVYTGRAAAGMIDLIRKRFFKKNETVLFLHTGGQPALLANEYANKVL
;
A
#
# COMPACT_ATOMS: atom_id res chain seq x y z
N MET A 1 0.15 -20.20 -16.72
CA MET A 1 0.94 -19.01 -17.07
C MET A 1 2.11 -18.92 -16.14
N ASN A 2 3.29 -18.75 -16.70
CA ASN A 2 4.51 -18.57 -15.90
C ASN A 2 4.75 -17.06 -15.76
N ILE A 3 4.19 -16.46 -14.71
CA ILE A 3 4.43 -15.04 -14.40
C ILE A 3 5.67 -14.99 -13.52
N SER A 4 6.69 -14.25 -13.98
CA SER A 4 7.94 -14.09 -13.23
C SER A 4 7.64 -13.44 -11.87
N ARG A 5 8.07 -14.09 -10.79
CA ARG A 5 7.88 -13.64 -9.40
C ARG A 5 9.05 -14.07 -8.54
N LEU A 6 9.57 -13.16 -7.74
CA LEU A 6 10.54 -13.46 -6.67
C LEU A 6 9.78 -13.72 -5.38
N ASN A 7 9.79 -14.94 -4.87
CA ASN A 7 9.10 -15.29 -3.64
C ASN A 7 9.93 -14.90 -2.43
N PHE A 8 9.59 -13.79 -1.77
CA PHE A 8 10.27 -13.34 -0.54
C PHE A 8 9.33 -12.75 0.52
N ALA A 9 8.06 -12.60 0.21
CA ALA A 9 7.05 -12.27 1.20
C ALA A 9 6.73 -13.48 2.08
N HIS A 10 6.43 -13.24 3.35
CA HIS A 10 5.91 -14.26 4.26
C HIS A 10 4.41 -14.43 3.99
N LEU A 11 4.06 -15.49 3.29
CA LEU A 11 2.70 -15.79 2.83
C LEU A 11 2.32 -17.24 3.16
N PRO A 12 1.04 -17.52 3.39
CA PRO A 12 -0.08 -16.58 3.46
C PRO A 12 -0.03 -15.71 4.71
N THR A 13 -0.49 -14.44 4.62
CA THR A 13 -0.63 -13.62 5.82
C THR A 13 -1.86 -14.03 6.64
N PRO A 14 -1.83 -13.93 7.98
CA PRO A 14 -2.95 -14.32 8.82
C PRO A 14 -4.21 -13.50 8.56
N ILE A 15 -5.36 -14.11 8.83
CA ILE A 15 -6.66 -13.46 9.00
C ILE A 15 -7.09 -13.70 10.43
N GLU A 16 -7.26 -12.63 11.20
CA GLU A 16 -7.54 -12.67 12.63
C GLU A 16 -8.87 -11.97 12.93
N PRO A 17 -9.67 -12.46 13.92
CA PRO A 17 -10.84 -11.74 14.40
C PRO A 17 -10.43 -10.54 15.25
N LEU A 18 -11.25 -9.49 15.24
CA LEU A 18 -11.13 -8.29 16.08
C LEU A 18 -12.32 -8.21 17.06
N PRO A 19 -12.43 -9.12 18.06
CA PRO A 19 -13.61 -9.24 18.88
C PRO A 19 -13.84 -8.02 19.76
N ARG A 20 -12.80 -7.51 20.43
CA ARG A 20 -12.93 -6.34 21.32
C ARG A 20 -13.29 -5.06 20.56
N LEU A 21 -12.73 -4.89 19.35
CA LEU A 21 -13.08 -3.78 18.50
C LEU A 21 -14.50 -3.91 17.95
N SER A 22 -14.93 -5.12 17.57
CA SER A 22 -16.31 -5.40 17.16
C SER A 22 -17.31 -5.05 18.26
N ASP A 23 -17.02 -5.47 19.49
CA ASP A 23 -17.86 -5.19 20.66
C ASP A 23 -17.91 -3.69 20.97
N ALA A 24 -16.77 -3.01 20.95
CA ALA A 24 -16.67 -1.57 21.23
C ALA A 24 -17.44 -0.71 20.20
N LEU A 25 -17.51 -1.15 18.95
CA LEU A 25 -18.22 -0.43 17.90
C LEU A 25 -19.69 -0.84 17.75
N GLY A 26 -20.08 -2.00 18.30
CA GLY A 26 -21.47 -2.49 18.26
C GLY A 26 -22.02 -2.75 16.86
N GLY A 27 -21.14 -2.96 15.88
CA GLY A 27 -21.44 -3.06 14.45
C GLY A 27 -21.36 -4.49 13.89
N PRO A 28 -20.84 -4.65 12.66
CA PRO A 28 -20.61 -5.94 12.02
C PRO A 28 -19.47 -6.70 12.71
N ARG A 29 -19.34 -7.99 12.38
CA ARG A 29 -18.18 -8.78 12.75
C ARG A 29 -16.93 -8.23 12.03
N LEU A 30 -15.86 -7.94 12.78
CA LEU A 30 -14.62 -7.43 12.21
C LEU A 30 -13.54 -8.51 12.13
N LEU A 31 -12.86 -8.54 11.00
CA LEU A 31 -11.65 -9.33 10.77
C LEU A 31 -10.53 -8.40 10.31
N ILE A 32 -9.29 -8.84 10.46
CA ILE A 32 -8.11 -8.16 9.91
C ILE A 32 -7.26 -9.13 9.09
N LYS A 33 -6.83 -8.70 7.90
CA LYS A 33 -5.79 -9.38 7.12
C LYS A 33 -4.46 -8.70 7.36
N ARG A 34 -3.49 -9.45 7.87
CA ARG A 34 -2.24 -8.98 8.43
C ARG A 34 -1.13 -8.82 7.36
N ASP A 35 -1.35 -7.97 6.36
CA ASP A 35 -0.32 -7.68 5.36
C ASP A 35 0.84 -6.82 5.91
N ASP A 36 0.69 -6.28 7.11
CA ASP A 36 1.79 -5.76 7.92
C ASP A 36 2.84 -6.84 8.27
N LEU A 37 2.48 -8.12 8.23
CA LEU A 37 3.37 -9.26 8.51
C LEU A 37 3.98 -9.91 7.26
N THR A 38 3.98 -9.25 6.12
CA THR A 38 4.60 -9.75 4.88
C THR A 38 6.13 -9.89 4.92
N GLY A 39 6.75 -9.54 6.03
CA GLY A 39 8.19 -9.73 6.26
C GLY A 39 9.03 -8.50 5.95
N LEU A 40 9.74 -8.46 4.87
CA LEU A 40 10.73 -7.48 4.43
C LEU A 40 10.68 -6.10 5.11
N ALA A 41 11.63 -5.81 6.02
CA ALA A 41 11.77 -4.52 6.71
C ALA A 41 10.43 -3.96 7.26
N PHE A 42 9.85 -4.63 8.24
CA PHE A 42 8.55 -4.34 8.86
C PHE A 42 7.31 -4.59 7.97
N GLY A 43 7.44 -5.31 6.87
CA GLY A 43 6.30 -5.72 6.07
C GLY A 43 5.49 -4.59 5.42
N GLY A 44 4.33 -4.97 4.92
CA GLY A 44 3.36 -4.10 4.28
C GLY A 44 3.04 -4.50 2.84
N ASN A 45 2.04 -3.85 2.28
CA ASN A 45 1.50 -4.16 0.95
C ASN A 45 2.52 -4.07 -0.19
N LYS A 46 3.59 -3.29 -0.03
CA LYS A 46 4.58 -3.11 -1.10
C LYS A 46 5.42 -4.35 -1.31
N THR A 47 5.62 -5.18 -0.28
CA THR A 47 6.34 -6.46 -0.40
C THR A 47 5.72 -7.34 -1.47
N ARG A 48 4.38 -7.51 -1.48
CA ARG A 48 3.68 -8.30 -2.50
C ARG A 48 3.86 -7.76 -3.92
N LYS A 49 3.85 -6.43 -4.08
CA LYS A 49 4.05 -5.77 -5.37
C LYS A 49 5.49 -5.91 -5.86
N LEU A 50 6.45 -5.74 -4.94
CA LEU A 50 7.88 -5.83 -5.23
C LEU A 50 8.30 -7.23 -5.67
N GLU A 51 7.63 -8.29 -5.27
CA GLU A 51 7.91 -9.64 -5.77
C GLU A 51 7.81 -9.74 -7.29
N PHE A 52 6.86 -9.04 -7.89
CA PHE A 52 6.67 -9.00 -9.35
C PHE A 52 7.55 -7.94 -10.02
N LEU A 53 7.64 -6.75 -9.43
CA LEU A 53 8.44 -5.65 -9.98
C LEU A 53 9.93 -5.98 -9.99
N LEU A 54 10.45 -6.62 -8.95
CA LEU A 54 11.85 -7.04 -8.91
C LEU A 54 12.14 -8.22 -9.86
N ALA A 55 11.19 -9.11 -10.05
CA ALA A 55 11.31 -10.14 -11.06
C ALA A 55 11.45 -9.52 -12.47
N GLU A 56 10.58 -8.55 -12.79
CA GLU A 56 10.65 -7.80 -14.05
C GLU A 56 11.97 -7.02 -14.17
N ALA A 57 12.42 -6.35 -13.09
CA ALA A 57 13.69 -5.65 -13.07
C ALA A 57 14.87 -6.59 -13.38
N ARG A 58 14.87 -7.77 -12.77
CA ARG A 58 15.89 -8.78 -12.96
C ARG A 58 15.89 -9.37 -14.38
N ASP A 59 14.71 -9.63 -14.92
CA ASP A 59 14.55 -10.12 -16.30
C ASP A 59 15.05 -9.10 -17.33
N LYS A 60 14.95 -7.79 -17.02
CA LYS A 60 15.51 -6.67 -17.80
C LYS A 60 17.00 -6.45 -17.54
N GLY A 61 17.64 -7.23 -16.66
CA GLY A 61 19.06 -7.11 -16.31
C GLY A 61 19.40 -5.82 -15.55
N ALA A 62 18.44 -5.26 -14.81
CA ALA A 62 18.64 -4.06 -14.01
C ALA A 62 19.73 -4.27 -12.94
N LYS A 63 20.48 -3.20 -12.64
CA LYS A 63 21.47 -3.14 -11.56
C LYS A 63 21.13 -2.09 -10.50
N THR A 64 20.26 -1.15 -10.83
CA THR A 64 19.86 -0.05 -9.96
C THR A 64 18.34 0.07 -9.95
N LEU A 65 17.75 0.14 -8.77
CA LEU A 65 16.35 0.49 -8.57
C LEU A 65 16.26 1.99 -8.27
N ILE A 66 15.38 2.68 -8.97
CA ILE A 66 15.09 4.09 -8.74
C ILE A 66 13.62 4.23 -8.41
N SER A 67 13.27 4.98 -7.37
CA SER A 67 11.89 5.26 -7.00
C SER A 67 11.75 6.59 -6.28
N GLY A 68 10.52 7.02 -5.99
CA GLY A 68 10.27 8.26 -5.28
C GLY A 68 9.08 8.19 -4.34
N GLY A 69 9.05 9.14 -3.39
CA GLY A 69 8.00 9.25 -2.39
C GLY A 69 8.15 10.46 -1.48
N ALA A 70 7.34 10.52 -0.42
CA ALA A 70 7.55 11.43 0.71
C ALA A 70 8.67 10.89 1.62
N LEU A 71 9.18 11.72 2.55
CA LEU A 71 10.22 11.32 3.51
C LEU A 71 9.86 10.08 4.33
N GLN A 72 8.57 9.92 4.67
CA GLN A 72 8.07 8.77 5.44
C GLN A 72 7.38 7.72 4.54
N SER A 73 7.83 7.57 3.29
CA SER A 73 7.25 6.64 2.34
C SER A 73 7.51 5.18 2.72
N ASN A 74 6.46 4.43 3.03
CA ASN A 74 6.53 2.99 3.22
C ASN A 74 6.97 2.23 1.96
N HIS A 75 6.65 2.79 0.78
CA HIS A 75 7.08 2.25 -0.50
C HIS A 75 8.60 2.37 -0.68
N CYS A 76 9.17 3.54 -0.41
CA CYS A 76 10.61 3.79 -0.53
C CYS A 76 11.38 2.86 0.41
N ARG A 77 10.97 2.74 1.69
CA ARG A 77 11.59 1.80 2.65
C ARG A 77 11.61 0.36 2.12
N GLN A 78 10.47 -0.14 1.64
CA GLN A 78 10.42 -1.52 1.16
C GLN A 78 11.20 -1.70 -0.15
N THR A 79 11.26 -0.67 -1.00
CA THR A 79 12.11 -0.68 -2.21
C THR A 79 13.58 -0.72 -1.85
N ALA A 80 14.03 0.09 -0.88
CA ALA A 80 15.40 0.06 -0.38
C ALA A 80 15.75 -1.30 0.23
N ALA A 81 14.83 -1.87 1.05
CA ALA A 81 15.03 -3.18 1.65
C ALA A 81 15.12 -4.30 0.60
N ALA A 82 14.28 -4.25 -0.41
CA ALA A 82 14.32 -5.20 -1.52
C ALA A 82 15.62 -5.05 -2.33
N ALA A 83 16.05 -3.82 -2.60
CA ALA A 83 17.32 -3.56 -3.28
C ALA A 83 18.50 -4.14 -2.49
N ALA A 84 18.59 -3.87 -1.20
CA ALA A 84 19.64 -4.40 -0.32
C ALA A 84 19.65 -5.94 -0.33
N ARG A 85 18.47 -6.57 -0.19
CA ARG A 85 18.33 -8.02 -0.15
C ARG A 85 18.76 -8.73 -1.44
N PHE A 86 18.49 -8.11 -2.60
CA PHE A 86 18.73 -8.72 -3.90
C PHE A 86 19.91 -8.16 -4.65
N GLY A 87 20.74 -7.32 -4.01
CA GLY A 87 22.00 -6.83 -4.55
C GLY A 87 21.85 -5.73 -5.63
N PHE A 88 20.75 -5.00 -5.63
CA PHE A 88 20.59 -3.82 -6.47
C PHE A 88 21.14 -2.57 -5.74
N LYS A 89 21.71 -1.62 -6.49
CA LYS A 89 21.83 -0.25 -6.01
C LYS A 89 20.42 0.36 -5.88
N CYS A 90 20.25 1.31 -4.96
CA CYS A 90 18.95 1.98 -4.76
C CYS A 90 19.14 3.48 -4.68
N THR A 91 18.42 4.24 -5.49
CA THR A 91 18.32 5.69 -5.40
C THR A 91 16.88 6.10 -5.18
N LEU A 92 16.62 6.87 -4.13
CA LEU A 92 15.30 7.34 -3.75
C LEU A 92 15.20 8.86 -3.88
N VAL A 93 14.23 9.35 -4.63
CA VAL A 93 13.89 10.78 -4.73
C VAL A 93 12.77 11.08 -3.76
N LEU A 94 13.10 11.76 -2.66
CA LEU A 94 12.18 12.02 -1.56
C LEU A 94 11.77 13.50 -1.52
N THR A 95 10.46 13.73 -1.45
CA THR A 95 9.91 15.08 -1.27
C THR A 95 9.97 15.48 0.19
N GLY A 96 10.62 16.59 0.47
CA GLY A 96 10.82 17.21 1.79
C GLY A 96 12.27 17.61 2.01
N ASP A 97 12.51 18.31 3.10
CA ASP A 97 13.82 18.82 3.44
C ASP A 97 14.76 17.76 4.03
N LYS A 98 16.05 17.94 3.81
CA LYS A 98 17.06 17.07 4.42
C LYS A 98 17.03 17.23 5.94
N SER A 99 16.80 16.12 6.64
CA SER A 99 16.84 16.08 8.10
C SER A 99 18.22 15.70 8.63
N GLU A 100 18.71 16.42 9.64
CA GLU A 100 19.93 16.08 10.38
C GLU A 100 19.68 14.87 11.31
N GLN A 101 18.43 14.71 11.77
CA GLN A 101 17.99 13.61 12.63
C GLN A 101 16.90 12.79 11.92
N PRO A 102 17.29 11.92 10.98
CA PRO A 102 16.33 11.07 10.28
C PRO A 102 15.64 10.12 11.25
N SER A 103 14.32 9.97 11.13
CA SER A 103 13.52 9.06 11.95
C SER A 103 12.70 8.10 11.06
N ALA A 104 12.23 7.03 11.65
CA ALA A 104 11.30 6.08 11.05
C ALA A 104 11.72 5.61 9.65
N ASN A 105 10.88 5.80 8.62
CA ASN A 105 11.18 5.32 7.27
C ASN A 105 12.43 5.96 6.67
N LEU A 106 12.66 7.27 6.84
CA LEU A 106 13.86 7.95 6.33
C LEU A 106 15.14 7.40 6.98
N PHE A 107 15.11 7.09 8.28
CA PHE A 107 16.22 6.43 8.94
C PHE A 107 16.49 5.05 8.35
N LEU A 108 15.43 4.27 8.13
CA LEU A 108 15.54 2.92 7.55
C LEU A 108 16.03 2.96 6.10
N ASP A 109 15.61 3.92 5.28
CA ASP A 109 16.10 4.10 3.92
C ASP A 109 17.62 4.26 3.89
N LYS A 110 18.15 5.12 4.77
CA LYS A 110 19.61 5.32 4.92
C LYS A 110 20.33 4.09 5.45
N LEU A 111 19.75 3.43 6.48
CA LEU A 111 20.32 2.22 7.06
C LEU A 111 20.40 1.08 6.03
N LEU A 112 19.42 0.99 5.13
CA LEU A 112 19.36 0.01 4.04
C LEU A 112 20.27 0.36 2.85
N GLY A 113 21.02 1.46 2.94
CA GLY A 113 22.02 1.84 1.96
C GLY A 113 21.47 2.54 0.71
N ALA A 114 20.25 3.08 0.77
CA ALA A 114 19.72 3.86 -0.34
C ALA A 114 20.42 5.23 -0.45
N GLU A 115 20.76 5.62 -1.68
CA GLU A 115 21.12 6.99 -2.01
C GLU A 115 19.86 7.84 -1.99
N ILE A 116 19.87 8.96 -1.23
CA ILE A 116 18.70 9.84 -1.08
C ILE A 116 18.96 11.16 -1.83
N VAL A 117 18.07 11.48 -2.76
CA VAL A 117 17.99 12.78 -3.43
C VAL A 117 16.74 13.49 -2.89
N TYR A 118 16.94 14.68 -2.31
CA TYR A 118 15.85 15.48 -1.75
C TYR A 118 15.33 16.46 -2.80
N VAL A 119 14.00 16.60 -2.86
CA VAL A 119 13.29 17.61 -3.66
C VAL A 119 12.31 18.37 -2.77
N ALA A 120 12.27 19.69 -2.92
CA ALA A 120 11.42 20.52 -2.07
C ALA A 120 9.92 20.28 -2.33
N GLU A 121 9.53 20.10 -3.59
CA GLU A 121 8.13 20.01 -3.98
C GLU A 121 7.83 18.72 -4.76
N ARG A 122 6.61 18.20 -4.57
CA ARG A 122 6.13 16.98 -5.25
C ARG A 122 6.19 17.11 -6.78
N LYS A 123 5.90 18.30 -7.32
CA LYS A 123 5.89 18.55 -8.78
C LYS A 123 7.26 18.37 -9.44
N ASP A 124 8.37 18.58 -8.69
CA ASP A 124 9.71 18.44 -9.22
C ASP A 124 10.22 16.99 -9.22
N ARG A 125 9.57 16.13 -8.45
CA ARG A 125 10.01 14.76 -8.23
C ARG A 125 10.11 13.96 -9.52
N ASP A 126 9.13 14.04 -10.38
CA ASP A 126 9.06 13.21 -11.60
C ASP A 126 10.14 13.62 -12.58
N ARG A 127 10.41 14.92 -12.74
CA ARG A 127 11.53 15.44 -13.54
C ARG A 127 12.87 14.95 -13.00
N ILE A 128 13.10 15.03 -11.70
CA ILE A 128 14.34 14.58 -11.07
C ILE A 128 14.51 13.05 -11.17
N LEU A 129 13.43 12.27 -11.04
CA LEU A 129 13.45 10.83 -11.28
C LEU A 129 13.92 10.50 -12.70
N GLU A 130 13.40 11.21 -13.70
CA GLU A 130 13.79 11.03 -15.10
C GLU A 130 15.27 11.41 -15.33
N GLU A 131 15.73 12.53 -14.77
CA GLU A 131 17.13 12.96 -14.85
C GLU A 131 18.09 11.92 -14.26
N ILE A 132 17.76 11.37 -13.07
CA ILE A 132 18.55 10.34 -12.41
C ILE A 132 18.53 9.04 -13.21
N PHE A 133 17.38 8.64 -13.73
CA PHE A 133 17.23 7.45 -14.56
C PHE A 133 18.12 7.56 -15.80
N ASN A 134 18.04 8.69 -16.52
CA ASN A 134 18.82 8.92 -17.74
C ASN A 134 20.32 8.99 -17.45
N ARG A 135 20.75 9.59 -16.32
CA ARG A 135 22.14 9.60 -15.88
C ARG A 135 22.63 8.18 -15.61
N ALA A 136 21.90 7.40 -14.80
CA ALA A 136 22.26 6.04 -14.47
C ALA A 136 22.34 5.13 -15.72
N ALA A 137 21.45 5.35 -16.70
CA ALA A 137 21.50 4.63 -17.98
C ALA A 137 22.77 4.94 -18.78
N ARG A 138 23.15 6.22 -18.88
CA ARG A 138 24.40 6.64 -19.56
C ARG A 138 25.66 6.08 -18.89
N GLU A 139 25.63 5.92 -17.57
CA GLU A 139 26.73 5.35 -16.79
C GLU A 139 26.79 3.81 -16.82
N GLY A 140 25.88 3.16 -17.55
CA GLY A 140 25.83 1.69 -17.65
C GLY A 140 25.28 0.99 -16.39
N ASN A 141 24.63 1.74 -15.49
CA ASN A 141 24.05 1.24 -14.25
C ASN A 141 22.71 0.50 -14.45
N LYS A 142 22.23 0.36 -15.69
CA LYS A 142 21.01 -0.36 -16.07
C LYS A 142 19.86 -0.10 -15.08
N PRO A 143 19.31 1.12 -15.03
CA PRO A 143 18.28 1.47 -14.05
C PRO A 143 16.94 0.80 -14.37
N TYR A 144 16.19 0.52 -13.32
CA TYR A 144 14.78 0.15 -13.38
C TYR A 144 13.99 1.13 -12.51
N LEU A 145 13.02 1.81 -13.11
CA LEU A 145 12.13 2.70 -12.38
C LEU A 145 11.02 1.87 -11.72
N VAL A 146 11.07 1.77 -10.39
CA VAL A 146 9.98 1.22 -9.60
C VAL A 146 8.92 2.31 -9.48
N PRO A 147 7.71 2.11 -10.04
CA PRO A 147 6.71 3.17 -10.10
C PRO A 147 6.27 3.61 -8.70
N TYR A 148 5.77 4.84 -8.59
CA TYR A 148 5.26 5.40 -7.33
C TYR A 148 4.27 4.43 -6.66
N GLY A 149 4.52 4.12 -5.38
CA GLY A 149 3.71 3.16 -4.64
C GLY A 149 3.74 1.71 -5.17
N GLY A 150 4.65 1.39 -6.11
CA GLY A 150 4.65 0.10 -6.81
C GLY A 150 3.40 -0.12 -7.66
N SER A 151 2.79 0.97 -8.17
CA SER A 151 1.47 0.94 -8.79
C SER A 151 1.59 1.05 -10.31
N ASN A 152 1.58 -0.10 -10.96
CA ASN A 152 1.39 -0.32 -12.39
C ASN A 152 0.81 -1.73 -12.58
N ALA A 153 0.58 -2.13 -13.83
CA ALA A 153 0.03 -3.45 -14.17
C ALA A 153 0.82 -4.62 -13.55
N THR A 154 2.15 -4.56 -13.51
CA THR A 154 3.00 -5.59 -12.91
C THR A 154 2.86 -5.63 -11.39
N GLY A 155 2.92 -4.48 -10.73
CA GLY A 155 2.77 -4.40 -9.27
C GLY A 155 1.37 -4.77 -8.77
N ALA A 156 0.33 -4.48 -9.55
CA ALA A 156 -1.05 -4.84 -9.22
C ALA A 156 -1.24 -6.36 -9.09
N LEU A 157 -0.45 -7.17 -9.81
CA LEU A 157 -0.49 -8.63 -9.67
C LEU A 157 -0.26 -9.09 -8.23
N GLY A 158 0.55 -8.40 -7.45
CA GLY A 158 0.76 -8.71 -6.04
C GLY A 158 -0.55 -8.79 -5.25
N TYR A 159 -1.51 -7.92 -5.59
CA TYR A 159 -2.82 -7.91 -4.94
C TYR A 159 -3.88 -8.75 -5.65
N ALA A 160 -3.73 -9.02 -6.93
CA ALA A 160 -4.54 -10.06 -7.57
C ALA A 160 -4.27 -11.43 -6.90
N PHE A 161 -3.01 -11.76 -6.65
CA PHE A 161 -2.65 -12.99 -5.93
C PHE A 161 -2.95 -12.94 -4.42
N ALA A 162 -2.98 -11.75 -3.79
CA ALA A 162 -3.48 -11.62 -2.42
C ALA A 162 -4.97 -11.96 -2.31
N MET A 163 -5.77 -11.61 -3.31
CA MET A 163 -7.18 -12.01 -3.38
C MET A 163 -7.32 -13.53 -3.58
N LYS A 164 -6.48 -14.14 -4.43
CA LYS A 164 -6.42 -15.60 -4.57
C LYS A 164 -6.17 -16.26 -3.21
N GLU A 165 -5.16 -15.78 -2.48
CA GLU A 165 -4.80 -16.25 -1.15
C GLU A 165 -5.99 -16.15 -0.16
N LEU A 166 -6.71 -15.02 -0.17
CA LEU A 166 -7.88 -14.82 0.69
C LEU A 166 -8.99 -15.83 0.39
N VAL A 167 -9.26 -16.09 -0.89
CA VAL A 167 -10.25 -17.10 -1.32
C VAL A 167 -9.81 -18.51 -0.89
N GLU A 168 -8.53 -18.86 -1.04
CA GLU A 168 -7.95 -20.14 -0.63
C GLU A 168 -7.98 -20.33 0.90
N GLN A 169 -7.87 -19.25 1.67
CA GLN A 169 -8.03 -19.25 3.13
C GLN A 169 -9.50 -19.46 3.56
N LYS A 170 -10.44 -19.54 2.61
CA LYS A 170 -11.89 -19.75 2.83
C LYS A 170 -12.51 -18.70 3.75
N SER A 171 -11.89 -17.53 3.84
CA SER A 171 -12.49 -16.37 4.48
C SER A 171 -13.32 -15.64 3.44
N ASN A 172 -14.62 -15.55 3.67
CA ASN A 172 -15.57 -14.91 2.76
C ASN A 172 -16.23 -13.70 3.45
N PRO A 173 -15.45 -12.63 3.74
CA PRO A 173 -16.04 -11.41 4.29
C PRO A 173 -16.97 -10.77 3.26
N ASP A 174 -18.01 -10.07 3.73
CA ASP A 174 -18.90 -9.33 2.85
C ASP A 174 -18.22 -8.08 2.29
N TRP A 175 -17.27 -7.52 3.06
CA TRP A 175 -16.52 -6.33 2.70
C TRP A 175 -15.02 -6.48 3.00
N ILE A 176 -14.20 -5.94 2.10
CA ILE A 176 -12.79 -5.64 2.35
C ILE A 176 -12.64 -4.13 2.37
N VAL A 177 -12.12 -3.56 3.46
CA VAL A 177 -11.86 -2.12 3.62
C VAL A 177 -10.36 -1.90 3.79
N PHE A 178 -9.81 -0.94 3.07
CA PHE A 178 -8.36 -0.66 3.09
C PHE A 178 -8.06 0.77 2.63
N ALA A 179 -6.80 1.21 2.85
CA ALA A 179 -6.29 2.49 2.35
C ALA A 179 -5.94 2.43 0.87
N THR A 180 -6.48 3.35 0.07
CA THR A 180 -6.10 3.55 -1.33
C THR A 180 -5.54 4.95 -1.56
N SER A 181 -4.56 5.07 -2.46
CA SER A 181 -3.90 6.31 -2.89
C SER A 181 -3.43 6.11 -4.32
N SER A 182 -2.23 5.61 -4.57
CA SER A 182 -1.69 5.31 -5.91
C SER A 182 -2.39 4.19 -6.70
N GLY A 183 -3.53 3.69 -6.29
CA GLY A 183 -4.43 2.76 -7.01
C GLY A 183 -3.98 1.30 -7.15
N GLY A 184 -2.69 0.97 -7.18
CA GLY A 184 -2.23 -0.38 -7.57
C GLY A 184 -2.63 -1.53 -6.63
N THR A 185 -2.86 -1.28 -5.32
CA THR A 185 -3.43 -2.27 -4.41
C THR A 185 -4.90 -2.51 -4.74
N HIS A 186 -5.64 -1.44 -4.98
CA HIS A 186 -7.05 -1.47 -5.34
C HIS A 186 -7.26 -2.19 -6.68
N ALA A 187 -6.49 -1.83 -7.71
CA ALA A 187 -6.53 -2.46 -9.03
C ALA A 187 -6.26 -3.97 -8.96
N GLY A 188 -5.28 -4.38 -8.15
CA GLY A 188 -4.98 -5.79 -7.94
C GLY A 188 -6.12 -6.54 -7.23
N LEU A 189 -6.71 -5.95 -6.19
CA LEU A 189 -7.85 -6.54 -5.50
C LEU A 189 -9.07 -6.66 -6.42
N LEU A 190 -9.37 -5.63 -7.20
CA LEU A 190 -10.47 -5.63 -8.18
C LEU A 190 -10.26 -6.71 -9.25
N LEU A 191 -9.07 -6.82 -9.81
CA LEU A 191 -8.71 -7.88 -10.74
C LEU A 191 -8.85 -9.26 -10.12
N GLY A 192 -8.29 -9.45 -8.93
CA GLY A 192 -8.34 -10.72 -8.20
C GLY A 192 -9.76 -11.12 -7.84
N GLN A 193 -10.61 -10.18 -7.45
CA GLN A 193 -12.04 -10.39 -7.20
C GLN A 193 -12.71 -11.05 -8.42
N ARG A 194 -12.50 -10.48 -9.60
CA ARG A 194 -13.07 -11.01 -10.85
C ARG A 194 -12.49 -12.37 -11.22
N VAL A 195 -11.17 -12.50 -11.15
CA VAL A 195 -10.45 -13.68 -11.65
C VAL A 195 -10.61 -14.89 -10.75
N PHE A 196 -10.61 -14.68 -9.43
CA PHE A 196 -10.65 -15.78 -8.44
C PHE A 196 -12.02 -15.95 -7.76
N GLY A 197 -13.01 -15.16 -8.20
CA GLY A 197 -14.41 -15.38 -7.85
C GLY A 197 -14.81 -14.95 -6.44
N TYR A 198 -14.08 -13.98 -5.83
CA TYR A 198 -14.51 -13.38 -4.56
C TYR A 198 -15.84 -12.63 -4.75
N LYS A 199 -16.79 -12.86 -3.84
CA LYS A 199 -18.18 -12.36 -3.96
C LYS A 199 -18.49 -11.12 -3.13
N GLY A 200 -17.67 -10.81 -2.13
CA GLY A 200 -17.81 -9.60 -1.33
C GLY A 200 -17.44 -8.33 -2.08
N LYS A 201 -17.53 -7.20 -1.42
CA LYS A 201 -17.21 -5.87 -1.96
C LYS A 201 -15.83 -5.41 -1.51
N VAL A 202 -15.15 -4.63 -2.36
CA VAL A 202 -13.81 -4.11 -2.11
C VAL A 202 -13.91 -2.58 -2.06
N LEU A 203 -13.81 -1.99 -0.85
CA LEU A 203 -13.96 -0.55 -0.61
C LEU A 203 -12.61 0.07 -0.25
N GLY A 204 -12.10 0.94 -1.13
CA GLY A 204 -10.91 1.76 -0.85
C GLY A 204 -11.29 3.06 -0.16
N ILE A 205 -10.72 3.33 1.02
CA ILE A 205 -10.77 4.66 1.64
C ILE A 205 -9.60 5.47 1.10
N SER A 206 -9.91 6.58 0.45
CA SER A 206 -8.88 7.44 -0.14
C SER A 206 -8.03 8.12 0.93
N VAL A 207 -6.74 8.20 0.65
CA VAL A 207 -5.77 8.93 1.47
C VAL A 207 -5.56 10.35 0.96
N ASP A 208 -5.54 10.56 -0.35
CA ASP A 208 -5.14 11.83 -0.96
C ASP A 208 -5.75 12.12 -2.35
N GLU A 209 -6.40 11.15 -2.98
CA GLU A 209 -6.95 11.31 -4.34
C GLU A 209 -8.48 11.38 -4.30
N SER A 210 -9.10 12.02 -5.29
CA SER A 210 -10.56 12.06 -5.42
C SER A 210 -11.13 10.69 -5.78
N GLU A 211 -12.40 10.48 -5.45
CA GLU A 211 -13.13 9.26 -5.84
C GLU A 211 -13.14 9.08 -7.37
N GLU A 212 -13.38 10.16 -8.13
CA GLU A 212 -13.40 10.15 -9.59
C GLU A 212 -12.04 9.69 -10.15
N TRP A 213 -10.95 10.31 -9.71
CA TRP A 213 -9.60 9.92 -10.15
C TRP A 213 -9.30 8.45 -9.82
N LEU A 214 -9.67 8.00 -8.62
CA LEU A 214 -9.46 6.60 -8.21
C LEU A 214 -10.27 5.63 -9.07
N LYS A 215 -11.52 5.96 -9.41
CA LYS A 215 -12.35 5.13 -10.27
C LYS A 215 -11.72 4.94 -11.65
N ASP A 216 -11.30 6.00 -12.28
CA ASP A 216 -10.68 5.95 -13.60
C ASP A 216 -9.33 5.22 -13.57
N HIS A 217 -8.44 5.63 -12.67
CA HIS A 217 -7.09 5.10 -12.59
C HIS A 217 -7.04 3.62 -12.17
N VAL A 218 -7.90 3.21 -11.25
CA VAL A 218 -7.97 1.82 -10.75
C VAL A 218 -8.54 0.89 -11.80
N SER A 219 -9.62 1.28 -12.50
CA SER A 219 -10.23 0.48 -13.56
C SER A 219 -9.27 0.27 -14.74
N GLU A 220 -8.59 1.33 -15.19
CA GLU A 220 -7.55 1.25 -16.21
C GLU A 220 -6.41 0.32 -15.77
N SER A 221 -5.88 0.54 -14.57
CA SER A 221 -4.78 -0.27 -14.02
C SER A 221 -5.16 -1.76 -13.86
N ALA A 222 -6.40 -2.06 -13.48
CA ALA A 222 -6.90 -3.42 -13.37
C ALA A 222 -7.03 -4.09 -14.76
N SER A 223 -7.51 -3.35 -15.75
CA SER A 223 -7.61 -3.81 -17.15
C SER A 223 -6.23 -4.16 -17.70
N LEU A 224 -5.25 -3.27 -17.57
CA LEU A 224 -3.85 -3.50 -17.99
C LEU A 224 -3.20 -4.66 -17.22
N ALA A 225 -3.49 -4.81 -15.93
CA ALA A 225 -2.98 -5.92 -15.14
C ALA A 225 -3.58 -7.27 -15.57
N SER A 226 -4.83 -7.29 -16.07
CA SER A 226 -5.46 -8.50 -16.59
C SER A 226 -4.72 -9.08 -17.79
N GLU A 227 -4.16 -8.23 -18.64
CA GLU A 227 -3.35 -8.64 -19.79
C GLU A 227 -2.08 -9.37 -19.35
N LYS A 228 -1.45 -8.94 -18.25
CA LYS A 228 -0.29 -9.62 -17.64
C LYS A 228 -0.65 -11.04 -17.16
N LEU A 229 -1.92 -11.27 -16.77
CA LEU A 229 -2.45 -12.60 -16.46
C LEU A 229 -2.86 -13.39 -17.73
N GLY A 230 -2.64 -12.82 -18.94
CA GLY A 230 -3.12 -13.37 -20.21
C GLY A 230 -4.63 -13.47 -20.29
N LYS A 231 -5.32 -12.63 -19.53
CA LYS A 231 -6.76 -12.44 -19.55
C LYS A 231 -7.02 -11.02 -20.06
N ARG A 232 -7.94 -10.86 -20.97
CA ARG A 232 -8.39 -9.56 -21.45
C ARG A 232 -9.72 -9.24 -20.78
N VAL A 233 -9.63 -8.74 -19.53
CA VAL A 233 -10.79 -8.30 -18.77
C VAL A 233 -10.78 -6.78 -18.76
N GLU A 234 -11.82 -6.18 -19.24
CA GLU A 234 -12.05 -4.74 -19.16
C GLU A 234 -12.81 -4.43 -17.88
N PHE A 235 -12.36 -3.42 -17.17
CA PHE A 235 -12.99 -2.87 -15.97
C PHE A 235 -13.44 -1.45 -16.23
N THR A 236 -14.60 -1.08 -15.72
CA THR A 236 -15.16 0.27 -15.81
C THR A 236 -15.04 1.04 -14.52
N PRO A 237 -15.02 2.38 -14.51
CA PRO A 237 -15.00 3.20 -13.29
C PRO A 237 -16.11 2.87 -12.28
N ASP A 238 -17.30 2.48 -12.74
CA ASP A 238 -18.44 2.15 -11.90
C ASP A 238 -18.25 0.86 -11.07
N GLU A 239 -17.29 0.03 -11.43
CA GLU A 239 -16.95 -1.19 -10.68
C GLU A 239 -16.03 -0.91 -9.49
N VAL A 240 -15.44 0.28 -9.41
CA VAL A 240 -14.50 0.67 -8.35
C VAL A 240 -15.26 1.35 -7.22
N LEU A 241 -15.23 0.75 -6.03
CA LEU A 241 -15.78 1.37 -4.83
C LEU A 241 -14.69 2.12 -4.08
N ALA A 242 -14.70 3.44 -4.17
CA ALA A 242 -13.80 4.33 -3.45
C ALA A 242 -14.60 5.33 -2.62
N ASN A 243 -14.00 5.84 -1.56
CA ASN A 243 -14.60 6.88 -0.73
C ASN A 243 -13.52 7.89 -0.33
N ASP A 244 -13.66 9.14 -0.76
CA ASP A 244 -12.75 10.25 -0.54
C ASP A 244 -13.19 11.22 0.57
N ASN A 245 -14.26 10.93 1.30
CA ASN A 245 -14.78 11.80 2.36
C ASN A 245 -13.82 12.00 3.55
N TYR A 246 -12.73 11.22 3.60
CA TYR A 246 -11.78 11.23 4.71
C TYR A 246 -10.41 11.82 4.35
N CYS A 247 -10.21 12.31 3.11
CA CYS A 247 -8.92 12.82 2.64
C CYS A 247 -8.83 14.36 2.52
N SER A 248 -9.90 15.10 2.84
CA SER A 248 -10.00 16.55 2.63
C SER A 248 -8.95 17.38 3.37
N THR A 249 -8.39 16.87 4.45
CA THR A 249 -7.31 17.54 5.21
C THR A 249 -5.93 17.44 4.55
N GLY A 250 -5.81 16.61 3.52
CA GLY A 250 -4.57 16.40 2.77
C GLY A 250 -3.73 15.23 3.25
N TYR A 251 -2.72 14.90 2.44
CA TYR A 251 -1.79 13.79 2.70
C TYR A 251 -0.97 13.99 3.96
N GLY A 252 -0.96 13.00 4.84
CA GLY A 252 -0.14 13.00 6.05
C GLY A 252 -0.63 13.93 7.18
N VAL A 253 -1.76 14.59 7.01
CA VAL A 253 -2.37 15.40 8.08
C VAL A 253 -3.16 14.47 9.00
N LEU A 254 -2.74 14.39 10.27
CA LEU A 254 -3.37 13.57 11.30
C LEU A 254 -4.49 14.36 11.97
N THR A 255 -5.72 13.88 11.85
CA THR A 255 -6.91 14.43 12.52
C THR A 255 -7.26 13.65 13.78
N GLU A 256 -8.27 14.11 14.53
CA GLU A 256 -8.76 13.38 15.71
C GLU A 256 -9.38 12.03 15.34
N GLN A 257 -9.97 11.89 14.15
CA GLN A 257 -10.54 10.64 13.69
C GLN A 257 -9.48 9.55 13.48
N GLU A 258 -8.34 9.89 12.86
CA GLU A 258 -7.22 8.96 12.72
C GLU A 258 -6.59 8.64 14.08
N ARG A 259 -6.46 9.63 15.00
CA ARG A 259 -5.95 9.39 16.37
C ARG A 259 -6.83 8.40 17.12
N GLU A 260 -8.15 8.63 17.10
CA GLU A 260 -9.12 7.73 17.73
C GLU A 260 -8.98 6.31 17.15
N ALA A 261 -8.94 6.17 15.81
CA ALA A 261 -8.81 4.89 15.16
C ALA A 261 -7.52 4.15 15.55
N ILE A 262 -6.38 4.85 15.54
CA ILE A 262 -5.09 4.28 15.94
C ILE A 262 -5.15 3.81 17.42
N ARG A 263 -5.71 4.62 18.31
CA ARG A 263 -5.86 4.27 19.73
C ARG A 263 -6.79 3.08 19.94
N LEU A 264 -7.93 3.02 19.25
CA LEU A 264 -8.87 1.90 19.35
C LEU A 264 -8.22 0.59 18.90
N PHE A 265 -7.55 0.56 17.76
CA PHE A 265 -6.84 -0.65 17.32
C PHE A 265 -5.74 -1.05 18.31
N ALA A 266 -4.98 -0.10 18.82
CA ALA A 266 -3.92 -0.36 19.79
C ALA A 266 -4.47 -0.89 21.13
N THR A 267 -5.50 -0.24 21.70
CA THR A 267 -6.00 -0.57 23.04
C THR A 267 -6.97 -1.74 23.08
N CYS A 268 -7.72 -1.97 21.99
CA CYS A 268 -8.61 -3.12 21.90
C CYS A 268 -7.88 -4.39 21.46
N GLU A 269 -6.98 -4.30 20.47
CA GLU A 269 -6.46 -5.48 19.79
C GLU A 269 -4.92 -5.57 19.80
N GLY A 270 -4.20 -4.58 20.37
CA GLY A 270 -2.73 -4.55 20.36
C GLY A 270 -2.14 -4.33 18.94
N LEU A 271 -2.89 -3.72 18.04
CA LEU A 271 -2.51 -3.51 16.65
C LEU A 271 -2.06 -2.07 16.41
N LEU A 272 -0.93 -1.91 15.73
CA LEU A 272 -0.34 -0.59 15.46
C LEU A 272 -0.61 -0.17 14.01
N LEU A 273 -1.44 0.85 13.83
CA LEU A 273 -1.72 1.46 12.54
C LEU A 273 -0.78 2.64 12.28
N ASP A 274 -0.48 2.92 11.02
CA ASP A 274 0.26 4.11 10.64
C ASP A 274 -0.66 5.35 10.55
N PRO A 275 -0.14 6.56 10.76
CA PRO A 275 -0.96 7.77 10.81
C PRO A 275 -1.47 8.24 9.44
N VAL A 276 -0.90 7.75 8.33
CA VAL A 276 -1.18 8.28 6.98
C VAL A 276 -2.19 7.42 6.22
N TYR A 277 -1.97 6.10 6.19
CA TYR A 277 -2.74 5.16 5.38
C TYR A 277 -3.72 4.35 6.22
N THR A 278 -3.21 3.45 7.05
CA THR A 278 -4.07 2.52 7.81
C THR A 278 -4.87 3.22 8.90
N GLY A 279 -4.35 4.26 9.51
CA GLY A 279 -5.10 5.10 10.45
C GLY A 279 -6.29 5.78 9.78
N ARG A 280 -6.08 6.38 8.58
CA ARG A 280 -7.17 7.01 7.82
C ARG A 280 -8.22 6.01 7.33
N ALA A 281 -7.78 4.88 6.81
CA ALA A 281 -8.72 3.84 6.38
C ALA A 281 -9.52 3.27 7.54
N ALA A 282 -8.91 3.08 8.70
CA ALA A 282 -9.59 2.64 9.92
C ALA A 282 -10.57 3.70 10.44
N ALA A 283 -10.21 4.99 10.41
CA ALA A 283 -11.11 6.09 10.75
C ALA A 283 -12.35 6.09 9.86
N GLY A 284 -12.15 5.94 8.55
CA GLY A 284 -13.26 5.82 7.58
C GLY A 284 -14.14 4.59 7.85
N MET A 285 -13.52 3.43 8.10
CA MET A 285 -14.26 2.21 8.45
C MET A 285 -15.10 2.39 9.74
N ILE A 286 -14.52 2.97 10.79
CA ILE A 286 -15.21 3.20 12.07
C ILE A 286 -16.39 4.16 11.89
N ASP A 287 -16.21 5.24 11.15
CA ASP A 287 -17.29 6.18 10.86
C ASP A 287 -18.43 5.53 10.06
N LEU A 288 -18.10 4.72 9.04
CA LEU A 288 -19.07 3.97 8.27
C LEU A 288 -19.85 2.94 9.13
N ILE A 289 -19.17 2.30 10.10
CA ILE A 289 -19.85 1.41 11.06
C ILE A 289 -20.84 2.21 11.92
N ARG A 290 -20.44 3.36 12.47
CA ARG A 290 -21.28 4.24 13.28
C ARG A 290 -22.47 4.78 12.50
N LYS A 291 -22.30 5.04 11.22
CA LYS A 291 -23.36 5.44 10.27
C LYS A 291 -24.24 4.28 9.81
N ARG A 292 -23.97 3.05 10.28
CA ARG A 292 -24.71 1.83 9.90
C ARG A 292 -24.68 1.55 8.39
N PHE A 293 -23.58 1.92 7.73
CA PHE A 293 -23.34 1.61 6.31
C PHE A 293 -23.25 0.10 6.09
N PHE A 294 -22.53 -0.59 6.97
CA PHE A 294 -22.46 -2.04 6.99
C PHE A 294 -23.60 -2.61 7.82
N LYS A 295 -24.23 -3.70 7.35
CA LYS A 295 -25.28 -4.37 8.10
C LYS A 295 -24.70 -5.12 9.29
N LYS A 296 -25.46 -5.23 10.38
CA LYS A 296 -24.98 -5.86 11.61
C LYS A 296 -24.59 -7.34 11.45
N ASN A 297 -25.20 -8.05 10.50
CA ASN A 297 -24.93 -9.45 10.19
C ASN A 297 -23.85 -9.65 9.13
N GLU A 298 -23.27 -8.57 8.60
CA GLU A 298 -22.13 -8.65 7.65
C GLU A 298 -20.80 -8.83 8.39
N THR A 299 -19.81 -9.32 7.66
CA THR A 299 -18.42 -9.42 8.10
C THR A 299 -17.58 -8.43 7.30
N VAL A 300 -16.87 -7.54 7.99
CA VAL A 300 -15.95 -6.56 7.39
C VAL A 300 -14.52 -6.96 7.71
N LEU A 301 -13.72 -7.15 6.68
CA LEU A 301 -12.29 -7.42 6.79
C LEU A 301 -11.51 -6.12 6.54
N PHE A 302 -10.78 -5.66 7.55
CA PHE A 302 -9.81 -4.60 7.40
C PHE A 302 -8.50 -5.17 6.84
N LEU A 303 -8.04 -4.68 5.69
CA LEU A 303 -6.73 -5.06 5.15
C LEU A 303 -5.66 -4.14 5.73
N HIS A 304 -4.90 -4.64 6.68
CA HIS A 304 -3.79 -3.91 7.30
C HIS A 304 -2.57 -3.89 6.38
N THR A 305 -2.44 -2.83 5.62
CA THR A 305 -1.40 -2.67 4.58
C THR A 305 0.00 -2.32 5.12
N GLY A 306 0.19 -2.33 6.44
CA GLY A 306 1.47 -2.02 7.08
C GLY A 306 1.62 -0.53 7.40
N GLY A 307 2.87 -0.06 7.45
CA GLY A 307 3.17 1.36 7.67
C GLY A 307 3.65 1.72 9.08
N GLN A 308 3.69 0.76 10.00
CA GLN A 308 3.99 0.97 11.42
C GLN A 308 5.23 1.84 11.70
N PRO A 309 6.35 1.75 10.96
CA PRO A 309 7.48 2.63 11.22
C PRO A 309 7.15 4.12 11.18
N ALA A 310 6.22 4.56 10.31
CA ALA A 310 5.82 5.96 10.24
C ALA A 310 5.19 6.48 11.54
N LEU A 311 4.62 5.60 12.38
CA LEU A 311 4.10 5.94 13.68
C LEU A 311 5.18 6.55 14.60
N LEU A 312 6.43 6.14 14.42
CA LEU A 312 7.59 6.58 15.21
C LEU A 312 8.34 7.76 14.56
N ALA A 313 7.79 8.34 13.49
CA ALA A 313 8.38 9.54 12.90
C ALA A 313 8.22 10.75 13.84
N ASN A 314 9.23 11.62 13.89
CA ASN A 314 9.24 12.81 14.76
C ASN A 314 8.00 13.68 14.56
N GLU A 315 7.46 13.71 13.35
CA GLU A 315 6.26 14.49 13.00
C GLU A 315 4.95 13.90 13.52
N TYR A 316 4.92 12.60 13.90
CA TYR A 316 3.71 11.89 14.32
C TYR A 316 3.72 11.41 15.76
N ALA A 317 4.88 10.95 16.27
CA ALA A 317 4.97 10.24 17.55
C ALA A 317 4.27 10.96 18.72
N ASN A 318 4.48 12.27 18.84
CA ASN A 318 3.86 13.09 19.91
C ASN A 318 2.43 13.54 19.59
N LYS A 319 1.95 13.33 18.36
CA LYS A 319 0.61 13.76 17.95
C LYS A 319 -0.43 12.64 18.04
N VAL A 320 0.01 11.41 18.13
CA VAL A 320 -0.88 10.22 18.23
C VAL A 320 -1.33 10.02 19.67
N LEU A 321 -0.51 10.37 20.65
CA LEU A 321 -0.81 10.31 22.09
C LEU A 321 -1.65 11.49 22.53
#